data_e70d360ed4a93e7d5b55101ebcdd9d16
#
_entry.id   e70d360ed4a93e7d5b55101ebcdd9d16
#
_cell.length_a   1.000
_cell.length_b   1.000
_cell.length_c   1.000
_cell.angle_alpha   90.00
_cell.angle_beta   90.00
_cell.angle_gamma   90.00
#
_symmetry.space_group_name_H-M   'P 1'
#
loop_
_entity.id
_entity.type
_entity.pdbx_description
1 polymer ?
#
loop_
_entity_poly.entity_id
_entity_poly.type
_entity_poly.pdbx_seq_one_letter_code
_entity_poly.pdbx_strand_id
1 'polypeptide(L)'
;MTWHLLPQNSAYTFVNFISSENKVNKLAQVEISITNSETTLEKLPSDNPQSGFEDRESGNAPSWILTRRPGWQSDENGLATKSKSALASTIYSHSILNPKLYEIRVLELQPDLCDSSPIRVLLSKAFISDPPKYQALSYLWGDSSEKVPIFVDGKRFNIGKNLFAALKCLRLRDSSLLLWADAVCIDQENVSERNFQVRLMKQVYSSAEQVIIWLGESEDDSDLAMDLITTWAPPNAEETNMPELLETVISKPNVFDLRSWHAVRRLFAREYWFRAWVLQEIVFSNRAMVRCGTKQVAWRDLGVVQLKWEQLKSEPENFHLLTPKQLKMVTLTFFSAVSSITLQHLARRQPNIVPRSLFRLLRAINASQATNPRDKIYTLLGFEEVSVLNIKPDYTKPVERVYAEFVQAYLESECKLNILL
;
A
#
# COMPACT_ATOMS: atom_id res chain seq x y z
N MET A 1 -18.06 -13.06 -11.59
CA MET A 1 -17.89 -14.24 -10.78
C MET A 1 -18.56 -13.97 -9.46
N THR A 2 -19.63 -14.67 -9.20
CA THR A 2 -20.43 -14.62 -7.98
C THR A 2 -19.64 -15.33 -6.88
N TRP A 3 -19.41 -14.65 -5.78
CA TRP A 3 -18.97 -15.31 -4.55
C TRP A 3 -20.12 -16.22 -4.11
N HIS A 4 -19.94 -17.52 -4.24
CA HIS A 4 -20.90 -18.47 -3.67
C HIS A 4 -20.82 -18.34 -2.15
N LEU A 5 -22.00 -18.32 -1.56
CA LEU A 5 -22.23 -18.18 -0.13
C LEU A 5 -21.36 -19.17 0.66
N LEU A 6 -20.61 -18.63 1.60
CA LEU A 6 -20.11 -19.44 2.72
C LEU A 6 -21.32 -20.11 3.39
N PRO A 7 -21.21 -21.37 3.88
CA PRO A 7 -22.28 -22.03 4.60
C PRO A 7 -22.85 -21.13 5.70
N GLN A 8 -24.15 -21.20 5.96
CA GLN A 8 -24.85 -20.34 6.93
C GLN A 8 -24.15 -20.24 8.30
N ASN A 9 -23.39 -21.25 8.70
CA ASN A 9 -22.59 -21.25 9.94
C ASN A 9 -21.42 -20.27 9.93
N SER A 10 -20.83 -19.94 8.77
CA SER A 10 -19.73 -18.98 8.67
C SER A 10 -20.18 -17.54 8.85
N ALA A 11 -21.41 -17.20 8.48
CA ALA A 11 -22.00 -15.88 8.72
C ALA A 11 -22.18 -15.61 10.22
N TYR A 12 -22.48 -16.64 10.99
CA TYR A 12 -22.58 -16.54 12.46
C TYR A 12 -21.23 -16.27 13.12
N THR A 13 -20.18 -16.88 12.62
CA THR A 13 -18.81 -16.66 13.13
C THR A 13 -18.35 -15.23 12.85
N PHE A 14 -18.71 -14.68 11.70
CA PHE A 14 -18.38 -13.29 11.32
C PHE A 14 -19.16 -12.25 12.17
N VAL A 15 -20.42 -12.52 12.49
CA VAL A 15 -21.24 -11.68 13.39
C VAL A 15 -20.70 -11.74 14.82
N ASN A 16 -20.27 -12.91 15.28
CA ASN A 16 -19.64 -13.07 16.59
C ASN A 16 -18.27 -12.37 16.67
N PHE A 17 -17.51 -12.30 15.57
CA PHE A 17 -16.27 -11.51 15.49
C PHE A 17 -16.56 -10.02 15.73
N ILE A 18 -17.60 -9.47 15.12
CA ILE A 18 -18.03 -8.07 15.34
C ILE A 18 -18.47 -7.85 16.79
N SER A 19 -19.11 -8.85 17.41
CA SER A 19 -19.51 -8.81 18.82
C SER A 19 -18.33 -9.01 19.79
N SER A 20 -17.31 -9.79 19.41
CA SER A 20 -16.13 -10.04 20.25
C SER A 20 -15.10 -8.90 20.22
N GLU A 21 -15.09 -8.05 19.17
CA GLU A 21 -14.26 -6.83 19.15
C GLU A 21 -14.53 -5.92 20.37
N ASN A 22 -15.76 -5.87 20.87
CA ASN A 22 -16.09 -5.14 22.10
C ASN A 22 -15.51 -5.80 23.38
N LYS A 23 -15.20 -7.11 23.35
CA LYS A 23 -14.53 -7.81 24.47
C LYS A 23 -13.00 -7.74 24.36
N VAL A 24 -12.46 -7.80 23.16
CA VAL A 24 -11.01 -7.72 22.90
C VAL A 24 -10.47 -6.33 23.22
N ASN A 25 -11.22 -5.26 22.95
CA ASN A 25 -10.81 -3.90 23.33
C ASN A 25 -10.75 -3.71 24.86
N LYS A 26 -11.54 -4.44 25.65
CA LYS A 26 -11.40 -4.45 27.12
C LYS A 26 -10.13 -5.17 27.59
N LEU A 27 -9.75 -6.25 26.91
CA LEU A 27 -8.51 -6.99 27.21
C LEU A 27 -7.26 -6.22 26.75
N ALA A 28 -7.30 -5.58 25.58
CA ALA A 28 -6.19 -4.74 25.12
C ALA A 28 -5.96 -3.50 25.99
N GLN A 29 -7.02 -2.90 26.55
CA GLN A 29 -6.90 -1.81 27.52
C GLN A 29 -6.33 -2.30 28.86
N VAL A 30 -6.62 -3.53 29.27
CA VAL A 30 -6.07 -4.16 30.48
C VAL A 30 -4.59 -4.51 30.28
N GLU A 31 -4.17 -5.01 29.10
CA GLU A 31 -2.75 -5.29 28.80
C GLU A 31 -1.90 -4.01 28.70
N ILE A 32 -2.44 -2.92 28.13
CA ILE A 32 -1.74 -1.62 28.09
C ILE A 32 -1.55 -1.04 29.49
N SER A 33 -2.48 -1.29 30.42
CA SER A 33 -2.37 -0.86 31.80
C SER A 33 -1.36 -1.68 32.62
N ILE A 34 -1.09 -2.93 32.23
CA ILE A 34 -0.12 -3.81 32.90
C ILE A 34 1.32 -3.55 32.40
N THR A 35 1.49 -3.15 31.14
CA THR A 35 2.84 -2.85 30.59
C THR A 35 3.39 -1.49 31.01
N ASN A 36 2.58 -0.59 31.52
CA ASN A 36 3.04 0.72 32.04
C ASN A 36 3.46 0.72 33.50
N SER A 37 3.39 -0.42 34.21
CA SER A 37 3.76 -0.52 35.62
C SER A 37 5.08 -1.27 35.92
N GLU A 38 5.81 -1.73 34.88
CA GLU A 38 7.11 -2.39 35.06
C GLU A 38 8.20 -1.79 34.14
N THR A 39 8.67 -0.59 34.46
CA THR A 39 9.98 -0.11 33.99
C THR A 39 10.63 0.79 35.03
N THR A 40 11.05 0.17 36.11
CA THR A 40 12.21 0.64 36.89
C THR A 40 13.29 -0.39 36.70
N LEU A 41 14.24 -0.14 35.84
CA LEU A 41 15.48 -0.94 35.72
C LEU A 41 16.70 -0.08 36.01
N GLU A 42 17.43 -0.61 36.97
CA GLU A 42 18.69 -0.18 37.51
C GLU A 42 19.77 0.10 36.45
N LYS A 43 20.52 1.16 36.72
CA LYS A 43 21.79 1.48 36.05
C LYS A 43 22.87 0.50 36.54
N LEU A 44 23.59 -0.11 35.59
CA LEU A 44 24.90 -0.74 35.81
C LEU A 44 25.97 0.01 35.00
N PRO A 45 27.23 0.01 35.47
CA PRO A 45 28.20 1.05 35.17
C PRO A 45 29.03 0.79 33.91
N SER A 46 29.54 1.89 33.38
CA SER A 46 30.49 1.98 32.30
C SER A 46 31.88 1.47 32.70
N ASP A 47 32.44 0.59 31.92
CA ASP A 47 33.89 0.37 31.87
C ASP A 47 34.40 0.57 30.45
N ASN A 48 35.32 1.53 30.35
CA ASN A 48 36.13 1.81 29.18
C ASN A 48 37.53 1.23 29.44
N PRO A 49 38.21 0.61 28.50
CA PRO A 49 39.63 0.91 28.37
C PRO A 49 40.06 1.33 26.96
N GLN A 50 40.77 2.43 26.98
CA GLN A 50 41.66 2.90 25.93
C GLN A 50 42.87 1.95 25.73
N SER A 51 43.30 1.82 24.48
CA SER A 51 44.68 1.68 23.96
C SER A 51 44.52 1.51 22.43
N GLY A 52 44.97 2.31 21.49
CA GLY A 52 46.34 2.79 21.32
C GLY A 52 47.12 1.85 20.42
N PHE A 53 47.22 2.14 19.10
CA PHE A 53 48.39 1.83 18.29
C PHE A 53 48.26 2.39 16.85
N GLU A 54 49.09 3.30 16.58
CA GLU A 54 49.98 3.75 15.50
C GLU A 54 49.78 3.30 14.06
N ASP A 55 50.00 4.31 13.23
CA ASP A 55 50.26 4.41 11.79
C ASP A 55 51.07 3.28 11.15
N ARG A 56 50.74 2.96 9.91
CA ARG A 56 51.71 2.73 8.81
C ARG A 56 51.12 2.98 7.44
N GLU A 57 51.88 3.70 6.67
CA GLU A 57 51.73 4.21 5.32
C GLU A 57 51.70 3.14 4.21
N SER A 58 51.22 3.65 3.05
CA SER A 58 51.65 3.43 1.66
C SER A 58 51.13 2.23 0.86
N GLY A 59 50.58 2.55 -0.31
CA GLY A 59 50.41 1.59 -1.41
C GLY A 59 49.46 2.05 -2.53
N ASN A 60 49.95 2.95 -3.37
CA ASN A 60 49.69 3.08 -4.83
C ASN A 60 48.31 2.73 -5.41
N ALA A 61 47.63 3.73 -5.92
CA ALA A 61 46.57 3.64 -6.95
C ALA A 61 47.20 3.57 -8.35
N PRO A 62 46.67 2.77 -9.28
CA PRO A 62 47.08 2.85 -10.69
C PRO A 62 46.20 3.87 -11.44
N SER A 63 46.91 4.79 -12.06
CA SER A 63 46.43 5.80 -13.01
C SER A 63 45.98 5.15 -14.32
N TRP A 64 44.78 5.48 -14.80
CA TRP A 64 44.40 5.28 -16.21
C TRP A 64 44.38 6.61 -16.93
N ILE A 65 45.28 6.64 -17.93
CA ILE A 65 45.63 7.75 -18.81
C ILE A 65 44.46 8.10 -19.72
N LEU A 66 44.02 9.37 -19.68
CA LEU A 66 43.17 9.98 -20.67
C LEU A 66 43.99 10.35 -21.89
N THR A 67 43.80 9.62 -23.01
CA THR A 67 44.28 10.05 -24.32
C THR A 67 43.40 11.20 -24.85
N ARG A 68 43.98 12.38 -24.94
CA ARG A 68 43.43 13.53 -25.65
C ARG A 68 43.45 13.26 -27.16
N ARG A 69 42.32 13.52 -27.85
CA ARG A 69 42.34 13.83 -29.30
C ARG A 69 42.27 15.35 -29.48
N PRO A 70 43.02 15.91 -30.46
CA PRO A 70 43.17 17.35 -30.60
C PRO A 70 42.09 17.98 -31.50
N GLY A 71 41.76 19.23 -31.20
CA GLY A 71 41.13 20.15 -32.14
C GLY A 71 39.74 20.62 -31.77
N TRP A 72 39.62 21.56 -30.82
CA TRP A 72 38.54 22.56 -30.79
C TRP A 72 39.10 23.84 -30.18
N GLN A 73 39.11 24.90 -31.00
CA GLN A 73 39.41 26.25 -30.53
C GLN A 73 38.26 26.83 -29.77
N SER A 74 38.56 27.50 -28.66
CA SER A 74 37.62 28.18 -27.78
C SER A 74 37.24 29.54 -28.37
N ASP A 75 35.98 29.73 -28.70
CA ASP A 75 35.38 31.07 -28.80
C ASP A 75 34.68 31.39 -27.49
N GLU A 76 35.30 32.20 -26.68
CA GLU A 76 34.75 32.86 -25.53
C GLU A 76 33.86 34.03 -25.98
N ASN A 77 32.55 33.82 -26.09
CA ASN A 77 31.47 34.80 -25.93
C ASN A 77 30.20 34.24 -26.62
N GLY A 78 29.31 33.62 -25.85
CA GLY A 78 27.99 33.22 -26.33
C GLY A 78 27.32 32.06 -25.62
N LEU A 79 27.94 31.46 -24.57
CA LEU A 79 27.50 30.18 -24.04
C LEU A 79 26.58 30.25 -22.80
N ALA A 80 26.29 31.43 -22.24
CA ALA A 80 25.55 31.50 -20.99
C ALA A 80 24.00 31.52 -21.13
N THR A 81 23.48 31.86 -22.32
CA THR A 81 22.03 31.94 -22.56
C THR A 81 21.41 30.72 -23.20
N LYS A 82 22.19 29.93 -23.93
CA LYS A 82 21.69 28.70 -24.56
C LYS A 82 21.62 27.50 -23.63
N SER A 83 22.38 27.45 -22.53
CA SER A 83 22.40 26.32 -21.61
C SER A 83 21.17 26.25 -20.69
N LYS A 84 20.60 27.40 -20.26
CA LYS A 84 19.40 27.41 -19.42
C LYS A 84 18.14 27.04 -20.19
N SER A 85 18.00 27.43 -21.47
CA SER A 85 16.86 27.05 -22.29
C SER A 85 16.93 25.58 -22.77
N ALA A 86 18.13 25.06 -23.02
CA ALA A 86 18.32 23.64 -23.39
C ALA A 86 18.11 22.69 -22.19
N LEU A 87 18.51 23.09 -20.97
CA LEU A 87 18.20 22.33 -19.75
C LEU A 87 16.71 22.37 -19.41
N ALA A 88 16.02 23.49 -19.60
CA ALA A 88 14.58 23.61 -19.41
C ALA A 88 13.78 22.70 -20.36
N SER A 89 14.30 22.42 -21.57
CA SER A 89 13.68 21.50 -22.54
C SER A 89 13.90 20.01 -22.24
N THR A 90 14.76 19.66 -21.27
CA THR A 90 15.10 18.27 -20.90
C THR A 90 14.29 17.76 -19.70
N ILE A 91 13.60 18.63 -18.99
CA ILE A 91 12.75 18.28 -17.83
C ILE A 91 11.31 18.12 -18.33
N TYR A 92 10.66 17.04 -17.88
CA TYR A 92 9.25 16.79 -18.20
C TYR A 92 8.34 17.79 -17.50
N SER A 93 7.30 18.21 -18.20
CA SER A 93 6.19 19.00 -17.66
C SER A 93 4.88 18.39 -18.11
N HIS A 94 3.94 18.28 -17.21
CA HIS A 94 2.63 17.66 -17.47
C HIS A 94 1.82 18.50 -18.48
N SER A 95 1.16 17.82 -19.41
CA SER A 95 0.15 18.44 -20.29
C SER A 95 -1.12 18.72 -19.48
N ILE A 96 -1.74 19.87 -19.69
CA ILE A 96 -2.96 20.27 -18.95
C ILE A 96 -4.10 19.28 -19.22
N LEU A 97 -4.74 18.79 -18.16
CA LEU A 97 -5.97 17.97 -18.23
C LEU A 97 -7.22 18.87 -18.29
N ASN A 98 -8.25 18.41 -19.00
CA ASN A 98 -9.55 19.06 -19.03
C ASN A 98 -10.49 18.46 -17.96
N PRO A 99 -10.77 19.18 -16.85
CA PRO A 99 -11.63 18.66 -15.80
C PRO A 99 -13.10 18.47 -16.23
N LYS A 100 -13.57 19.20 -17.24
CA LYS A 100 -14.94 19.05 -17.76
C LYS A 100 -15.13 17.72 -18.51
N LEU A 101 -14.06 17.15 -19.03
CA LEU A 101 -14.07 15.87 -19.74
C LEU A 101 -13.66 14.70 -18.83
N TYR A 102 -13.39 14.96 -17.55
CA TYR A 102 -12.92 13.95 -16.60
C TYR A 102 -11.68 13.21 -17.11
N GLU A 103 -10.74 13.96 -17.67
CA GLU A 103 -9.47 13.42 -18.17
C GLU A 103 -8.57 12.95 -17.03
N ILE A 104 -7.91 11.83 -17.27
CA ILE A 104 -6.79 11.30 -16.49
C ILE A 104 -5.58 11.12 -17.42
N ARG A 105 -4.38 10.88 -16.85
CA ARG A 105 -3.23 10.36 -17.61
C ARG A 105 -3.05 8.90 -17.29
N VAL A 106 -2.64 8.14 -18.30
CA VAL A 106 -2.21 6.74 -18.17
C VAL A 106 -0.77 6.67 -18.66
N LEU A 107 0.09 6.01 -17.91
CA LEU A 107 1.49 5.79 -18.30
C LEU A 107 1.64 4.43 -18.98
N GLU A 108 2.38 4.40 -20.06
CA GLU A 108 2.81 3.20 -20.77
C GLU A 108 4.27 2.92 -20.42
N LEU A 109 4.49 1.91 -19.58
CA LEU A 109 5.82 1.46 -19.19
C LEU A 109 6.45 0.70 -20.36
N GLN A 110 7.53 1.26 -20.90
CA GLN A 110 8.21 0.70 -22.06
C GLN A 110 9.01 -0.55 -21.70
N PRO A 111 9.00 -1.60 -22.55
CA PRO A 111 9.77 -2.81 -22.34
C PRO A 111 11.28 -2.55 -22.45
N ASP A 112 12.07 -3.42 -21.82
CA ASP A 112 13.51 -3.46 -22.04
C ASP A 112 14.06 -4.84 -21.65
N LEU A 113 14.96 -5.36 -22.50
CA LEU A 113 15.62 -6.65 -22.27
C LEU A 113 16.68 -6.58 -21.17
N CYS A 114 17.20 -5.38 -20.89
CA CYS A 114 18.25 -5.16 -19.91
C CYS A 114 17.69 -4.54 -18.62
N ASP A 115 17.82 -5.22 -17.51
CA ASP A 115 17.34 -4.75 -16.21
C ASP A 115 18.04 -3.47 -15.72
N SER A 116 19.26 -3.18 -16.21
CA SER A 116 20.00 -1.96 -15.89
C SER A 116 19.61 -0.75 -16.73
N SER A 117 18.79 -0.93 -17.78
CA SER A 117 18.34 0.17 -18.63
C SER A 117 17.47 1.15 -17.85
N PRO A 118 17.54 2.45 -18.16
CA PRO A 118 16.68 3.45 -17.56
C PRO A 118 15.19 3.12 -17.75
N ILE A 119 14.38 3.43 -16.77
CA ILE A 119 12.92 3.34 -16.91
C ILE A 119 12.43 4.42 -17.86
N ARG A 120 11.70 4.02 -18.90
CA ARG A 120 11.06 4.89 -19.88
C ARG A 120 9.56 4.66 -19.86
N VAL A 121 8.82 5.75 -19.86
CA VAL A 121 7.34 5.74 -19.92
C VAL A 121 6.85 6.77 -20.93
N LEU A 122 5.73 6.46 -21.56
CA LEU A 122 4.96 7.43 -22.35
C LEU A 122 3.70 7.80 -21.57
N LEU A 123 3.31 9.07 -21.57
CA LEU A 123 2.08 9.53 -20.95
C LEU A 123 1.04 9.90 -22.02
N SER A 124 -0.13 9.30 -21.90
CA SER A 124 -1.30 9.60 -22.73
C SER A 124 -2.47 10.06 -21.88
N LYS A 125 -3.34 10.91 -22.46
CA LYS A 125 -4.61 11.29 -21.84
C LYS A 125 -5.67 10.27 -22.19
N ALA A 126 -6.56 10.01 -21.23
CA ALA A 126 -7.72 9.16 -21.38
C ALA A 126 -8.93 9.74 -20.65
N PHE A 127 -10.13 9.37 -21.07
CA PHE A 127 -11.36 9.70 -20.36
C PHE A 127 -11.65 8.61 -19.34
N ILE A 128 -11.92 8.99 -18.09
CA ILE A 128 -12.22 8.00 -17.04
C ILE A 128 -13.52 7.22 -17.31
N SER A 129 -14.41 7.74 -18.13
CA SER A 129 -15.65 7.06 -18.56
C SER A 129 -15.41 5.88 -19.52
N ASP A 130 -14.31 5.93 -20.28
CA ASP A 130 -13.92 4.89 -21.24
C ASP A 130 -12.38 4.83 -21.33
N PRO A 131 -11.70 4.39 -20.26
CA PRO A 131 -10.26 4.33 -20.23
C PRO A 131 -9.76 3.08 -20.98
N PRO A 132 -8.52 3.11 -21.50
CA PRO A 132 -7.86 1.90 -21.97
C PRO A 132 -7.73 0.89 -20.80
N LYS A 133 -7.51 -0.38 -21.11
CA LYS A 133 -7.22 -1.38 -20.08
C LYS A 133 -5.86 -1.08 -19.42
N TYR A 134 -5.87 -0.66 -18.18
CA TYR A 134 -4.68 -0.34 -17.39
C TYR A 134 -4.71 -1.02 -16.03
N GLN A 135 -3.55 -1.13 -15.39
CA GLN A 135 -3.42 -1.55 -14.01
C GLN A 135 -3.13 -0.33 -13.14
N ALA A 136 -3.81 -0.20 -11.99
CA ALA A 136 -3.53 0.89 -11.06
C ALA A 136 -2.53 0.44 -9.99
N LEU A 137 -1.52 1.26 -9.72
CA LEU A 137 -0.50 0.96 -8.73
C LEU A 137 -0.85 1.60 -7.39
N SER A 138 -0.93 0.77 -6.36
CA SER A 138 -1.07 1.17 -4.96
C SER A 138 0.23 0.87 -4.24
N TYR A 139 0.92 1.90 -3.73
CA TYR A 139 2.27 1.77 -3.17
C TYR A 139 2.56 2.84 -2.12
N LEU A 140 3.55 2.63 -1.27
CA LEU A 140 4.04 3.63 -0.32
C LEU A 140 4.92 4.65 -1.06
N TRP A 141 4.67 5.95 -0.93
CA TRP A 141 5.51 6.98 -1.55
C TRP A 141 6.94 6.98 -1.01
N GLY A 142 7.11 6.63 0.28
CA GLY A 142 8.40 6.60 0.96
C GLY A 142 8.96 8.01 1.23
N ASP A 143 10.27 8.08 1.46
CA ASP A 143 10.95 9.34 1.72
C ASP A 143 10.97 10.22 0.46
N SER A 144 10.46 11.43 0.60
CA SER A 144 10.41 12.41 -0.49
C SER A 144 11.80 12.95 -0.90
N SER A 145 12.82 12.80 -0.05
CA SER A 145 14.20 13.21 -0.33
C SER A 145 14.91 12.26 -1.30
N GLU A 146 14.55 10.97 -1.31
CA GLU A 146 15.14 9.96 -2.17
C GLU A 146 14.46 9.93 -3.55
N LYS A 147 15.01 10.64 -4.52
CA LYS A 147 14.48 10.73 -5.89
C LYS A 147 15.39 10.02 -6.89
N VAL A 148 14.76 9.27 -7.80
CA VAL A 148 15.43 8.56 -8.90
C VAL A 148 14.88 9.07 -10.24
N PRO A 149 15.75 9.37 -11.22
CA PRO A 149 15.31 9.82 -12.54
C PRO A 149 14.75 8.66 -13.38
N ILE A 150 13.62 8.95 -14.04
CA ILE A 150 13.08 8.18 -15.15
C ILE A 150 12.93 9.08 -16.37
N PHE A 151 12.56 8.52 -17.52
CA PHE A 151 12.24 9.29 -18.71
C PHE A 151 10.76 9.20 -19.03
N VAL A 152 10.09 10.35 -19.03
CA VAL A 152 8.70 10.51 -19.44
C VAL A 152 8.69 11.26 -20.77
N ASP A 153 8.16 10.66 -21.82
CA ASP A 153 8.16 11.20 -23.18
C ASP A 153 9.56 11.67 -23.62
N GLY A 154 10.58 10.89 -23.25
CA GLY A 154 11.99 11.19 -23.53
C GLY A 154 12.63 12.28 -22.65
N LYS A 155 11.89 12.90 -21.74
CA LYS A 155 12.38 13.95 -20.85
C LYS A 155 12.57 13.41 -19.43
N ARG A 156 13.52 13.96 -18.69
CA ARG A 156 13.83 13.54 -17.32
C ARG A 156 12.69 13.93 -16.35
N PHE A 157 12.27 12.97 -15.53
CA PHE A 157 11.31 13.15 -14.45
C PHE A 157 11.79 12.40 -13.20
N ASN A 158 11.70 12.99 -12.03
CA ASN A 158 12.18 12.39 -10.80
C ASN A 158 11.03 11.79 -9.99
N ILE A 159 11.13 10.50 -9.67
CA ILE A 159 10.16 9.76 -8.87
C ILE A 159 10.79 9.26 -7.57
N GLY A 160 9.95 8.86 -6.59
CA GLY A 160 10.43 8.21 -5.36
C GLY A 160 11.06 6.83 -5.64
N LYS A 161 12.03 6.46 -4.83
CA LYS A 161 12.79 5.20 -4.95
C LYS A 161 11.88 3.95 -4.94
N ASN A 162 10.84 3.95 -4.10
CA ASN A 162 9.91 2.82 -4.03
C ASN A 162 9.06 2.67 -5.30
N LEU A 163 8.60 3.78 -5.90
CA LEU A 163 7.93 3.74 -7.20
C LEU A 163 8.87 3.26 -8.30
N PHE A 164 10.13 3.72 -8.28
CA PHE A 164 11.15 3.24 -9.23
C PHE A 164 11.35 1.72 -9.13
N ALA A 165 11.46 1.17 -7.92
CA ALA A 165 11.58 -0.27 -7.68
C ALA A 165 10.34 -1.03 -8.20
N ALA A 166 9.13 -0.50 -7.96
CA ALA A 166 7.90 -1.06 -8.48
C ALA A 166 7.88 -1.10 -10.01
N LEU A 167 8.19 0.02 -10.67
CA LEU A 167 8.22 0.10 -12.14
C LEU A 167 9.29 -0.84 -12.73
N LYS A 168 10.46 -0.93 -12.09
CA LYS A 168 11.52 -1.87 -12.50
C LYS A 168 11.05 -3.33 -12.41
N CYS A 169 10.37 -3.70 -11.33
CA CYS A 169 9.83 -5.04 -11.12
C CYS A 169 8.68 -5.38 -12.09
N LEU A 170 7.89 -4.38 -12.49
CA LEU A 170 6.74 -4.55 -13.39
C LEU A 170 7.10 -4.49 -14.86
N ARG A 171 8.27 -3.94 -15.21
CA ARG A 171 8.72 -3.81 -16.59
C ARG A 171 8.85 -5.18 -17.26
N LEU A 172 8.15 -5.34 -18.38
CA LEU A 172 8.22 -6.53 -19.20
C LEU A 172 9.41 -6.44 -20.18
N ARG A 173 9.80 -7.57 -20.74
CA ARG A 173 10.96 -7.65 -21.63
C ARG A 173 10.63 -7.19 -23.05
N ASP A 174 9.47 -7.55 -23.57
CA ASP A 174 9.10 -7.51 -24.98
C ASP A 174 7.76 -6.82 -25.26
N SER A 175 7.03 -6.43 -24.23
CA SER A 175 5.73 -5.75 -24.36
C SER A 175 5.60 -4.60 -23.38
N SER A 176 4.88 -3.55 -23.76
CA SER A 176 4.57 -2.44 -22.86
C SER A 176 3.46 -2.81 -21.88
N LEU A 177 3.41 -2.10 -20.76
CA LEU A 177 2.39 -2.26 -19.72
C LEU A 177 1.74 -0.91 -19.45
N LEU A 178 0.41 -0.83 -19.59
CA LEU A 178 -0.34 0.36 -19.21
C LEU A 178 -0.62 0.39 -17.72
N LEU A 179 -0.14 1.45 -17.07
CA LEU A 179 -0.27 1.65 -15.63
C LEU A 179 -0.89 3.02 -15.31
N TRP A 180 -1.44 3.12 -14.12
CA TRP A 180 -1.73 4.38 -13.47
C TRP A 180 -0.98 4.44 -12.14
N ALA A 181 -0.17 5.48 -11.95
CA ALA A 181 0.54 5.76 -10.71
C ALA A 181 0.40 7.26 -10.40
N ASP A 182 -0.13 7.57 -9.24
CA ASP A 182 -0.49 8.93 -8.82
C ASP A 182 0.66 9.94 -8.92
N ALA A 183 1.89 9.54 -8.53
CA ALA A 183 3.05 10.43 -8.58
C ALA A 183 3.52 10.79 -10.00
N VAL A 184 3.11 10.03 -11.03
CA VAL A 184 3.46 10.28 -12.44
C VAL A 184 2.25 10.79 -13.22
N CYS A 185 1.06 10.27 -12.94
CA CYS A 185 -0.15 10.58 -13.71
C CYS A 185 -0.82 11.89 -13.26
N ILE A 186 -0.55 12.36 -12.03
CA ILE A 186 -1.09 13.62 -11.49
C ILE A 186 0.04 14.65 -11.41
N ASP A 187 -0.21 15.87 -11.86
CA ASP A 187 0.65 17.01 -11.58
C ASP A 187 0.51 17.40 -10.10
N GLN A 188 1.42 16.89 -9.26
CA GLN A 188 1.35 17.06 -7.81
C GLN A 188 1.61 18.51 -7.36
N GLU A 189 2.26 19.32 -8.20
CA GLU A 189 2.53 20.74 -7.94
C GLU A 189 1.32 21.61 -8.30
N ASN A 190 0.46 21.15 -9.21
CA ASN A 190 -0.76 21.83 -9.60
C ASN A 190 -1.91 21.50 -8.62
N VAL A 191 -2.12 22.38 -7.64
CA VAL A 191 -3.17 22.17 -6.61
C VAL A 191 -4.57 22.01 -7.22
N SER A 192 -4.89 22.74 -8.29
CA SER A 192 -6.20 22.64 -8.96
C SER A 192 -6.39 21.28 -9.61
N GLU A 193 -5.38 20.76 -10.30
CA GLU A 193 -5.41 19.43 -10.89
C GLU A 193 -5.48 18.37 -9.80
N ARG A 194 -4.66 18.47 -8.77
CA ARG A 194 -4.68 17.51 -7.64
C ARG A 194 -6.06 17.45 -6.97
N ASN A 195 -6.67 18.60 -6.67
CA ASN A 195 -8.03 18.67 -6.12
C ASN A 195 -9.04 17.95 -7.00
N PHE A 196 -8.92 18.07 -8.31
CA PHE A 196 -9.80 17.42 -9.24
C PHE A 196 -9.53 15.91 -9.35
N GLN A 197 -8.26 15.50 -9.50
CA GLN A 197 -7.88 14.10 -9.65
C GLN A 197 -8.20 13.27 -8.40
N VAL A 198 -8.04 13.84 -7.20
CA VAL A 198 -8.43 13.18 -5.93
C VAL A 198 -9.92 12.82 -5.90
N ARG A 199 -10.78 13.60 -6.55
CA ARG A 199 -12.21 13.26 -6.67
C ARG A 199 -12.47 12.07 -7.58
N LEU A 200 -11.54 11.76 -8.48
CA LEU A 200 -11.63 10.64 -9.41
C LEU A 200 -10.99 9.35 -8.89
N MET A 201 -10.36 9.36 -7.71
CA MET A 201 -9.63 8.20 -7.18
C MET A 201 -10.49 6.93 -7.16
N LYS A 202 -11.75 7.03 -6.69
CA LYS A 202 -12.70 5.90 -6.73
C LYS A 202 -12.84 5.33 -8.14
N GLN A 203 -13.07 6.18 -9.14
CA GLN A 203 -13.23 5.77 -10.53
C GLN A 203 -11.93 5.17 -11.07
N VAL A 204 -10.79 5.80 -10.80
CA VAL A 204 -9.48 5.31 -11.24
C VAL A 204 -9.24 3.87 -10.76
N TYR A 205 -9.43 3.59 -9.48
CA TYR A 205 -9.19 2.25 -8.95
C TYR A 205 -10.29 1.25 -9.33
N SER A 206 -11.53 1.68 -9.53
CA SER A 206 -12.63 0.80 -9.95
C SER A 206 -12.65 0.50 -11.45
N SER A 207 -12.10 1.38 -12.28
CA SER A 207 -11.99 1.17 -13.74
C SER A 207 -10.72 0.43 -14.15
N ALA A 208 -9.74 0.31 -13.25
CA ALA A 208 -8.53 -0.48 -13.48
C ALA A 208 -8.88 -1.96 -13.68
N GLU A 209 -8.23 -2.61 -14.66
CA GLU A 209 -8.34 -4.06 -14.87
C GLU A 209 -7.89 -4.81 -13.63
N GLN A 210 -6.84 -4.30 -12.97
CA GLN A 210 -6.28 -4.84 -11.74
C GLN A 210 -5.60 -3.71 -10.94
N VAL A 211 -5.69 -3.80 -9.61
CA VAL A 211 -4.87 -2.98 -8.71
C VAL A 211 -3.65 -3.81 -8.28
N ILE A 212 -2.46 -3.26 -8.49
CA ILE A 212 -1.22 -3.84 -8.00
C ILE A 212 -0.90 -3.19 -6.65
N ILE A 213 -0.92 -3.98 -5.61
CA ILE A 213 -0.52 -3.60 -4.25
C ILE A 213 0.97 -3.90 -4.12
N TRP A 214 1.81 -2.85 -4.20
CA TRP A 214 3.25 -2.98 -4.08
C TRP A 214 3.70 -2.76 -2.64
N LEU A 215 4.15 -3.82 -1.98
CA LEU A 215 4.64 -3.77 -0.59
C LEU A 215 6.11 -3.38 -0.45
N GLY A 216 6.83 -3.22 -1.56
CA GLY A 216 8.27 -2.97 -1.61
C GLY A 216 9.06 -4.16 -2.12
N GLU A 217 10.38 -4.00 -2.13
CA GLU A 217 11.32 -5.07 -2.48
C GLU A 217 11.29 -6.20 -1.45
N SER A 218 11.87 -7.36 -1.82
CA SER A 218 12.00 -8.50 -0.92
C SER A 218 12.98 -8.16 0.19
N GLU A 219 12.51 -8.18 1.44
CA GLU A 219 13.29 -7.95 2.66
C GLU A 219 12.61 -8.64 3.85
N ASP A 220 13.31 -8.81 4.96
CA ASP A 220 12.76 -9.37 6.21
C ASP A 220 12.11 -10.74 6.04
N ASP A 221 12.66 -11.60 5.18
CA ASP A 221 12.09 -12.92 4.85
C ASP A 221 10.70 -12.85 4.19
N SER A 222 10.35 -11.74 3.55
CA SER A 222 9.03 -11.54 2.93
C SER A 222 8.64 -12.67 1.96
N ASP A 223 9.60 -13.32 1.31
CA ASP A 223 9.35 -14.45 0.41
C ASP A 223 8.76 -15.64 1.18
N LEU A 224 9.26 -15.92 2.40
CA LEU A 224 8.69 -16.95 3.28
C LEU A 224 7.27 -16.60 3.72
N ALA A 225 7.01 -15.31 3.97
CA ALA A 225 5.67 -14.84 4.31
C ALA A 225 4.69 -15.04 3.15
N MET A 226 5.08 -14.68 1.93
CA MET A 226 4.25 -14.84 0.72
C MET A 226 3.99 -16.32 0.43
N ASP A 227 5.00 -17.19 0.59
CA ASP A 227 4.86 -18.65 0.41
C ASP A 227 3.93 -19.25 1.49
N LEU A 228 4.03 -18.80 2.74
CA LEU A 228 3.13 -19.25 3.81
C LEU A 228 1.68 -18.85 3.52
N ILE A 229 1.43 -17.61 3.12
CA ILE A 229 0.10 -17.13 2.73
C ILE A 229 -0.45 -17.98 1.58
N THR A 230 0.34 -18.23 0.54
CA THR A 230 -0.07 -19.06 -0.60
C THR A 230 -0.39 -20.49 -0.16
N THR A 231 0.35 -21.04 0.79
CA THR A 231 0.12 -22.40 1.31
C THR A 231 -1.21 -22.52 2.07
N TRP A 232 -1.60 -21.46 2.80
CA TRP A 232 -2.88 -21.40 3.51
C TRP A 232 -4.09 -21.03 2.62
N ALA A 233 -3.85 -20.69 1.36
CA ALA A 233 -4.89 -20.43 0.36
C ALA A 233 -4.80 -21.41 -0.82
N PRO A 234 -4.92 -22.75 -0.60
CA PRO A 234 -5.02 -23.68 -1.73
C PRO A 234 -6.26 -23.36 -2.57
N PRO A 235 -6.31 -23.83 -3.83
CA PRO A 235 -7.53 -23.77 -4.62
C PRO A 235 -8.71 -24.31 -3.81
N ASN A 236 -9.82 -23.71 -3.70
CA ASN A 236 -10.99 -24.11 -2.90
C ASN A 236 -10.87 -23.88 -1.37
N ALA A 237 -9.82 -23.20 -0.87
CA ALA A 237 -9.69 -22.94 0.58
C ALA A 237 -10.93 -22.26 1.20
N GLU A 238 -11.69 -21.51 0.40
CA GLU A 238 -12.94 -20.87 0.85
C GLU A 238 -14.01 -21.88 1.23
N GLU A 239 -14.12 -22.96 0.45
CA GLU A 239 -15.16 -23.99 0.59
C GLU A 239 -14.71 -25.13 1.51
N THR A 240 -13.40 -25.27 1.72
CA THR A 240 -12.80 -26.34 2.53
C THR A 240 -13.09 -26.11 4.02
N ASN A 241 -13.57 -27.12 4.73
CA ASN A 241 -13.73 -27.02 6.19
C ASN A 241 -12.36 -26.96 6.91
N MET A 242 -12.37 -26.53 8.18
CA MET A 242 -11.12 -26.30 8.91
C MET A 242 -10.29 -27.57 9.14
N PRO A 243 -10.84 -28.72 9.55
CA PRO A 243 -10.07 -29.96 9.69
C PRO A 243 -9.36 -30.38 8.40
N GLU A 244 -10.06 -30.38 7.28
CA GLU A 244 -9.53 -30.75 5.96
C GLU A 244 -8.44 -29.77 5.49
N LEU A 245 -8.66 -28.45 5.71
CA LEU A 245 -7.65 -27.45 5.42
C LEU A 245 -6.39 -27.66 6.26
N LEU A 246 -6.54 -27.91 7.57
CA LEU A 246 -5.41 -28.15 8.47
C LEU A 246 -4.64 -29.40 8.09
N GLU A 247 -5.31 -30.50 7.73
CA GLU A 247 -4.67 -31.73 7.26
C GLU A 247 -3.80 -31.44 6.02
N THR A 248 -4.37 -30.69 5.05
CA THR A 248 -3.65 -30.28 3.84
C THR A 248 -2.45 -29.39 4.15
N VAL A 249 -2.62 -28.39 5.05
CA VAL A 249 -1.62 -27.39 5.37
C VAL A 249 -0.51 -27.95 6.26
N ILE A 250 -0.85 -28.76 7.28
CA ILE A 250 0.12 -29.36 8.22
C ILE A 250 1.12 -30.27 7.51
N SER A 251 0.69 -30.92 6.42
CA SER A 251 1.54 -31.81 5.61
C SER A 251 2.65 -31.03 4.85
N LYS A 252 2.54 -29.72 4.70
CA LYS A 252 3.49 -28.91 3.93
C LYS A 252 4.70 -28.52 4.77
N PRO A 253 5.91 -28.47 4.19
CA PRO A 253 7.10 -28.04 4.89
C PRO A 253 7.00 -26.55 5.30
N ASN A 254 7.61 -26.22 6.42
CA ASN A 254 7.78 -24.84 6.93
C ASN A 254 6.48 -24.11 7.30
N VAL A 255 5.30 -24.72 7.21
CA VAL A 255 4.02 -24.08 7.54
C VAL A 255 3.96 -23.60 8.99
N PHE A 256 4.57 -24.36 9.90
CA PHE A 256 4.68 -24.00 11.32
C PHE A 256 6.13 -23.71 11.74
N ASP A 257 6.96 -23.27 10.78
CA ASP A 257 8.26 -22.72 11.10
C ASP A 257 8.12 -21.31 11.70
N LEU A 258 8.78 -21.11 12.83
CA LEU A 258 8.72 -19.84 13.56
C LEU A 258 9.21 -18.65 12.71
N ARG A 259 10.23 -18.85 11.86
CA ARG A 259 10.76 -17.83 10.97
C ARG A 259 9.72 -17.36 9.96
N SER A 260 8.97 -18.29 9.36
CA SER A 260 7.89 -17.98 8.40
C SER A 260 6.76 -17.17 9.04
N TRP A 261 6.36 -17.50 10.28
CA TRP A 261 5.35 -16.73 11.02
C TRP A 261 5.85 -15.34 11.44
N HIS A 262 7.12 -15.21 11.83
CA HIS A 262 7.73 -13.91 12.07
C HIS A 262 7.82 -13.06 10.80
N ALA A 263 8.11 -13.68 9.65
CA ALA A 263 8.12 -13.01 8.36
C ALA A 263 6.73 -12.47 8.00
N VAL A 264 5.65 -13.24 8.20
CA VAL A 264 4.26 -12.79 8.01
C VAL A 264 3.95 -11.58 8.90
N ARG A 265 4.35 -11.61 10.18
CA ARG A 265 4.14 -10.47 11.07
C ARG A 265 4.86 -9.21 10.58
N ARG A 266 6.12 -9.33 10.10
CA ARG A 266 6.87 -8.21 9.53
C ARG A 266 6.23 -7.71 8.24
N LEU A 267 5.76 -8.61 7.36
CA LEU A 267 5.07 -8.23 6.13
C LEU A 267 3.82 -7.38 6.40
N PHE A 268 3.04 -7.74 7.43
CA PHE A 268 1.84 -6.99 7.81
C PHE A 268 2.12 -5.78 8.74
N ALA A 269 3.35 -5.62 9.23
CA ALA A 269 3.81 -4.43 9.93
C ALA A 269 4.37 -3.35 8.98
N ARG A 270 4.48 -3.63 7.67
CA ARG A 270 4.95 -2.64 6.70
C ARG A 270 4.06 -1.40 6.68
N GLU A 271 4.67 -0.22 6.59
CA GLU A 271 4.00 1.08 6.61
C GLU A 271 2.90 1.23 5.54
N TYR A 272 3.03 0.53 4.43
CA TYR A 272 2.03 0.50 3.36
C TYR A 272 0.61 0.28 3.90
N TRP A 273 0.42 -0.68 4.79
CA TRP A 273 -0.90 -1.07 5.31
C TRP A 273 -1.59 -0.01 6.15
N PHE A 274 -0.83 0.96 6.62
CA PHE A 274 -1.34 2.03 7.48
C PHE A 274 -1.63 3.32 6.71
N ARG A 275 -1.37 3.39 5.40
CA ARG A 275 -1.72 4.57 4.59
C ARG A 275 -3.23 4.75 4.50
N ALA A 276 -3.72 5.96 4.68
CA ALA A 276 -5.14 6.28 4.56
C ALA A 276 -5.70 5.91 3.19
N TRP A 277 -5.00 6.25 2.11
CA TRP A 277 -5.45 6.02 0.73
C TRP A 277 -5.63 4.56 0.35
N VAL A 278 -4.87 3.63 0.96
CA VAL A 278 -4.97 2.17 0.73
C VAL A 278 -6.40 1.68 0.91
N LEU A 279 -7.16 2.29 1.82
CA LEU A 279 -8.56 1.94 2.03
C LEU A 279 -9.37 2.13 0.73
N GLN A 280 -9.23 3.27 0.04
CA GLN A 280 -9.92 3.53 -1.23
C GLN A 280 -9.38 2.68 -2.37
N GLU A 281 -8.06 2.59 -2.46
CA GLU A 281 -7.32 1.91 -3.52
C GLU A 281 -7.69 0.42 -3.61
N ILE A 282 -7.84 -0.26 -2.46
CA ILE A 282 -8.19 -1.68 -2.40
C ILE A 282 -9.70 -1.89 -2.42
N VAL A 283 -10.46 -1.14 -1.61
CA VAL A 283 -11.91 -1.38 -1.47
C VAL A 283 -12.64 -1.18 -2.78
N PHE A 284 -12.22 -0.23 -3.62
CA PHE A 284 -12.85 -0.01 -4.93
C PHE A 284 -12.27 -0.86 -6.06
N SER A 285 -11.20 -1.58 -5.84
CA SER A 285 -10.64 -2.48 -6.86
C SER A 285 -11.62 -3.59 -7.23
N ASN A 286 -11.68 -3.95 -8.51
CA ASN A 286 -12.40 -5.14 -8.97
C ASN A 286 -11.56 -6.40 -8.79
N ARG A 287 -10.25 -6.28 -9.02
CA ARG A 287 -9.23 -7.31 -8.79
C ARG A 287 -8.02 -6.64 -8.17
N ALA A 288 -7.39 -7.28 -7.21
CA ALA A 288 -6.14 -6.78 -6.65
C ALA A 288 -5.13 -7.92 -6.48
N MET A 289 -3.86 -7.59 -6.69
CA MET A 289 -2.72 -8.49 -6.56
C MET A 289 -1.70 -7.86 -5.62
N VAL A 290 -1.38 -8.56 -4.55
CA VAL A 290 -0.32 -8.15 -3.62
C VAL A 290 1.02 -8.62 -4.18
N ARG A 291 1.99 -7.72 -4.29
CA ARG A 291 3.36 -8.01 -4.70
C ARG A 291 4.36 -7.54 -3.66
N CYS A 292 5.36 -8.38 -3.41
CA CYS A 292 6.51 -8.07 -2.59
C CYS A 292 7.74 -8.65 -3.27
N GLY A 293 8.65 -7.80 -3.73
CA GLY A 293 9.71 -8.23 -4.63
C GLY A 293 9.15 -8.95 -5.86
N THR A 294 9.62 -10.17 -6.12
CA THR A 294 9.17 -11.00 -7.23
C THR A 294 7.96 -11.88 -6.89
N LYS A 295 7.62 -12.03 -5.60
CA LYS A 295 6.48 -12.84 -5.15
C LYS A 295 5.17 -12.08 -5.27
N GLN A 296 4.09 -12.82 -5.53
CA GLN A 296 2.75 -12.24 -5.60
C GLN A 296 1.68 -13.21 -5.07
N VAL A 297 0.59 -12.65 -4.55
CA VAL A 297 -0.59 -13.37 -4.08
C VAL A 297 -1.83 -12.54 -4.38
N ALA A 298 -2.92 -13.17 -4.79
CA ALA A 298 -4.16 -12.44 -5.01
C ALA A 298 -4.70 -11.88 -3.68
N TRP A 299 -5.26 -10.66 -3.70
CA TRP A 299 -5.89 -10.06 -2.53
C TRP A 299 -7.00 -10.95 -1.95
N ARG A 300 -7.74 -11.64 -2.82
CA ARG A 300 -8.76 -12.61 -2.42
C ARG A 300 -8.17 -13.70 -1.52
N ASP A 301 -7.05 -14.30 -1.93
CA ASP A 301 -6.41 -15.40 -1.22
C ASP A 301 -5.90 -14.96 0.15
N LEU A 302 -5.34 -13.75 0.23
CA LEU A 302 -4.95 -13.13 1.50
C LEU A 302 -6.17 -12.94 2.42
N GLY A 303 -7.30 -12.51 1.87
CA GLY A 303 -8.57 -12.42 2.61
C GLY A 303 -9.06 -13.77 3.11
N VAL A 304 -8.95 -14.83 2.30
CA VAL A 304 -9.29 -16.21 2.70
C VAL A 304 -8.41 -16.67 3.85
N VAL A 305 -7.10 -16.49 3.75
CA VAL A 305 -6.17 -16.86 4.83
C VAL A 305 -6.52 -16.16 6.13
N GLN A 306 -6.80 -14.86 6.06
CA GLN A 306 -7.21 -14.10 7.23
C GLN A 306 -8.48 -14.67 7.86
N LEU A 307 -9.51 -14.94 7.06
CA LEU A 307 -10.76 -15.50 7.55
C LEU A 307 -10.55 -16.89 8.18
N LYS A 308 -9.75 -17.75 7.56
CA LYS A 308 -9.44 -19.07 8.08
C LYS A 308 -8.66 -19.01 9.40
N TRP A 309 -7.72 -18.09 9.54
CA TRP A 309 -7.01 -17.90 10.81
C TRP A 309 -7.90 -17.33 11.91
N GLU A 310 -8.84 -16.44 11.60
CA GLU A 310 -9.83 -15.97 12.57
C GLU A 310 -10.83 -17.08 12.93
N GLN A 311 -11.28 -17.87 11.97
CA GLN A 311 -12.13 -19.04 12.20
C GLN A 311 -11.42 -20.03 13.15
N LEU A 312 -10.16 -20.37 12.89
CA LEU A 312 -9.39 -21.26 13.74
C LEU A 312 -9.28 -20.75 15.18
N LYS A 313 -9.12 -19.43 15.40
CA LYS A 313 -9.08 -18.83 16.73
C LYS A 313 -10.43 -18.88 17.46
N SER A 314 -11.53 -18.81 16.73
CA SER A 314 -12.88 -18.78 17.28
C SER A 314 -13.51 -20.15 17.51
N GLU A 315 -12.92 -21.21 16.97
CA GLU A 315 -13.41 -22.60 17.04
C GLU A 315 -12.45 -23.48 17.85
N PRO A 316 -12.55 -23.47 19.20
CA PRO A 316 -11.64 -24.23 20.07
C PRO A 316 -11.65 -25.76 19.82
N GLU A 317 -12.72 -26.26 19.22
CA GLU A 317 -12.85 -27.68 18.81
C GLU A 317 -11.78 -28.11 17.81
N ASN A 318 -11.19 -27.17 17.05
CA ASN A 318 -10.10 -27.47 16.11
C ASN A 318 -8.70 -27.42 16.76
N PHE A 319 -8.59 -27.00 18.03
CA PHE A 319 -7.29 -26.85 18.70
C PHE A 319 -6.57 -28.17 18.93
N HIS A 320 -7.32 -29.29 19.06
CA HIS A 320 -6.71 -30.62 19.21
C HIS A 320 -5.90 -31.05 17.96
N LEU A 321 -6.16 -30.46 16.80
CA LEU A 321 -5.44 -30.72 15.55
C LEU A 321 -4.06 -30.05 15.50
N LEU A 322 -3.79 -29.14 16.43
CA LEU A 322 -2.54 -28.38 16.50
C LEU A 322 -1.80 -28.65 17.81
N THR A 323 -0.49 -28.69 17.75
CA THR A 323 0.33 -28.65 18.96
C THR A 323 0.18 -27.29 19.66
N PRO A 324 0.43 -27.18 20.98
CA PRO A 324 0.38 -25.91 21.70
C PRO A 324 1.27 -24.83 21.09
N LYS A 325 2.43 -25.21 20.52
CA LYS A 325 3.35 -24.30 19.84
C LYS A 325 2.73 -23.75 18.54
N GLN A 326 2.12 -24.60 17.72
CA GLN A 326 1.46 -24.20 16.47
C GLN A 326 0.26 -23.30 16.75
N LEU A 327 -0.58 -23.65 17.72
CA LEU A 327 -1.71 -22.85 18.13
C LEU A 327 -1.26 -21.44 18.59
N LYS A 328 -0.19 -21.35 19.39
CA LYS A 328 0.38 -20.07 19.81
C LYS A 328 0.83 -19.22 18.62
N MET A 329 1.41 -19.81 17.58
CA MET A 329 1.81 -19.07 16.37
C MET A 329 0.61 -18.43 15.68
N VAL A 330 -0.47 -19.20 15.45
CA VAL A 330 -1.69 -18.69 14.79
C VAL A 330 -2.35 -17.61 15.64
N THR A 331 -2.51 -17.84 16.95
CA THR A 331 -3.23 -16.92 17.84
C THR A 331 -2.50 -15.59 18.07
N LEU A 332 -1.17 -15.58 18.02
CA LEU A 332 -0.38 -14.35 18.19
C LEU A 332 -0.25 -13.52 16.89
N THR A 333 -0.73 -14.04 15.76
CA THR A 333 -0.68 -13.31 14.50
C THR A 333 -1.93 -12.45 14.36
N PHE A 334 -1.74 -11.13 14.37
CA PHE A 334 -2.81 -10.15 14.29
C PHE A 334 -2.64 -9.21 13.10
N PHE A 335 -3.70 -8.97 12.35
CA PHE A 335 -3.70 -8.22 11.09
C PHE A 335 -4.66 -7.02 11.13
N SER A 336 -4.61 -6.18 12.15
CA SER A 336 -5.61 -5.14 12.37
C SER A 336 -5.88 -4.23 11.16
N ALA A 337 -4.81 -3.78 10.49
CA ALA A 337 -4.95 -2.92 9.32
C ALA A 337 -5.59 -3.67 8.14
N VAL A 338 -5.08 -4.86 7.81
CA VAL A 338 -5.60 -5.69 6.72
C VAL A 338 -7.02 -6.14 7.01
N SER A 339 -7.35 -6.51 8.26
CA SER A 339 -8.70 -6.86 8.68
C SER A 339 -9.70 -5.74 8.44
N SER A 340 -9.33 -4.49 8.77
CA SER A 340 -10.19 -3.34 8.51
C SER A 340 -10.45 -3.13 7.03
N ILE A 341 -9.42 -3.25 6.17
CA ILE A 341 -9.54 -3.11 4.73
C ILE A 341 -10.39 -4.25 4.13
N THR A 342 -10.16 -5.50 4.57
CA THR A 342 -10.93 -6.67 4.13
C THR A 342 -12.40 -6.53 4.49
N LEU A 343 -12.72 -6.08 5.71
CA LEU A 343 -14.10 -5.84 6.13
C LEU A 343 -14.80 -4.78 5.27
N GLN A 344 -14.13 -3.68 4.93
CA GLN A 344 -14.70 -2.65 4.06
C GLN A 344 -14.89 -3.15 2.62
N HIS A 345 -13.95 -3.94 2.12
CA HIS A 345 -14.07 -4.58 0.82
C HIS A 345 -15.27 -5.54 0.75
N LEU A 346 -15.47 -6.36 1.80
CA LEU A 346 -16.63 -7.24 1.93
C LEU A 346 -17.94 -6.46 2.08
N ALA A 347 -17.97 -5.41 2.90
CA ALA A 347 -19.15 -4.57 3.07
C ALA A 347 -19.61 -3.93 1.75
N ARG A 348 -18.66 -3.57 0.88
CA ARG A 348 -18.99 -3.06 -0.45
C ARG A 348 -19.58 -4.14 -1.36
N ARG A 349 -19.01 -5.35 -1.36
CA ARG A 349 -19.39 -6.43 -2.28
C ARG A 349 -20.59 -7.24 -1.80
N GLN A 350 -20.73 -7.39 -0.50
CA GLN A 350 -21.74 -8.22 0.14
C GLN A 350 -22.41 -7.47 1.31
N PRO A 351 -23.15 -6.38 1.03
CA PRO A 351 -23.73 -5.53 2.09
C PRO A 351 -24.76 -6.27 2.96
N ASN A 352 -25.33 -7.36 2.47
CA ASN A 352 -26.25 -8.20 3.23
C ASN A 352 -25.53 -9.03 4.31
N ILE A 353 -24.21 -9.30 4.12
CA ILE A 353 -23.39 -10.05 5.08
C ILE A 353 -22.68 -9.10 6.02
N VAL A 354 -22.05 -8.06 5.49
CA VAL A 354 -21.34 -7.02 6.25
C VAL A 354 -22.00 -5.68 5.98
N PRO A 355 -22.84 -5.16 6.89
CA PRO A 355 -23.50 -3.88 6.70
C PRO A 355 -22.49 -2.76 6.54
N ARG A 356 -22.76 -1.84 5.60
CA ARG A 356 -21.99 -0.61 5.46
C ARG A 356 -22.19 0.28 6.68
N SER A 357 -21.15 0.97 7.11
CA SER A 357 -21.21 1.82 8.29
C SER A 357 -20.16 2.92 8.23
N LEU A 358 -20.59 4.18 8.34
CA LEU A 358 -19.67 5.31 8.46
C LEU A 358 -18.78 5.17 9.71
N PHE A 359 -19.28 4.66 10.81
CA PHE A 359 -18.49 4.47 12.02
C PHE A 359 -17.31 3.53 11.79
N ARG A 360 -17.49 2.43 11.04
CA ARG A 360 -16.39 1.52 10.68
C ARG A 360 -15.37 2.20 9.75
N LEU A 361 -15.83 3.02 8.80
CA LEU A 361 -14.94 3.80 7.94
C LEU A 361 -14.11 4.79 8.75
N LEU A 362 -14.74 5.54 9.65
CA LEU A 362 -14.06 6.48 10.53
C LEU A 362 -13.04 5.79 11.44
N ARG A 363 -13.38 4.61 11.97
CA ARG A 363 -12.45 3.81 12.78
C ARG A 363 -11.26 3.33 11.97
N ALA A 364 -11.47 2.84 10.75
CA ALA A 364 -10.40 2.40 9.84
C ALA A 364 -9.46 3.56 9.50
N ILE A 365 -10.02 4.74 9.18
CA ILE A 365 -9.23 5.91 8.81
C ILE A 365 -8.51 6.55 10.00
N ASN A 366 -9.10 6.49 11.19
CA ASN A 366 -8.46 6.98 12.41
C ASN A 366 -7.17 6.19 12.73
N ALA A 367 -7.20 4.87 12.55
CA ALA A 367 -6.04 4.00 12.72
C ALA A 367 -4.99 4.14 11.62
N SER A 368 -5.31 4.80 10.50
CA SER A 368 -4.41 4.96 9.37
C SER A 368 -3.54 6.23 9.50
N GLN A 369 -2.48 6.28 8.70
CA GLN A 369 -1.53 7.40 8.63
C GLN A 369 -1.73 8.18 7.33
N ALA A 370 -1.55 9.50 7.41
CA ALA A 370 -1.57 10.39 6.25
C ALA A 370 -0.54 11.51 6.46
N THR A 371 0.32 11.73 5.47
CA THR A 371 1.27 12.84 5.47
C THR A 371 0.54 14.19 5.50
N ASN A 372 -0.55 14.30 4.75
CA ASN A 372 -1.46 15.44 4.82
C ASN A 372 -2.72 15.04 5.61
N PRO A 373 -3.00 15.64 6.78
CA PRO A 373 -4.16 15.25 7.58
C PRO A 373 -5.50 15.34 6.86
N ARG A 374 -5.64 16.22 5.85
CA ARG A 374 -6.86 16.33 5.02
C ARG A 374 -7.18 15.03 4.29
N ASP A 375 -6.16 14.22 3.97
CA ASP A 375 -6.31 12.97 3.24
C ASP A 375 -7.14 11.95 4.03
N LYS A 376 -7.17 12.02 5.37
CA LYS A 376 -8.07 11.20 6.18
C LYS A 376 -9.55 11.45 5.86
N ILE A 377 -9.91 12.69 5.54
CA ILE A 377 -11.28 13.04 5.13
C ILE A 377 -11.46 12.75 3.63
N TYR A 378 -10.50 13.14 2.79
CA TYR A 378 -10.65 13.01 1.35
C TYR A 378 -10.68 11.56 0.87
N THR A 379 -9.99 10.66 1.57
CA THR A 379 -10.08 9.21 1.34
C THR A 379 -11.51 8.68 1.56
N LEU A 380 -12.31 9.28 2.43
CA LEU A 380 -13.67 8.83 2.71
C LEU A 380 -14.66 9.25 1.61
N LEU A 381 -14.37 10.28 0.82
CA LEU A 381 -15.33 10.86 -0.13
C LEU A 381 -15.77 9.90 -1.27
N GLY A 382 -14.99 8.84 -1.53
CA GLY A 382 -15.36 7.80 -2.49
C GLY A 382 -16.47 6.86 -1.99
N PHE A 383 -16.72 6.79 -0.68
CA PHE A 383 -17.68 5.87 -0.07
C PHE A 383 -19.10 6.45 -0.11
N GLU A 384 -20.10 5.58 -0.35
CA GLU A 384 -21.49 5.99 -0.47
C GLU A 384 -22.02 6.66 0.82
N GLU A 385 -21.57 6.16 1.98
CA GLU A 385 -21.90 6.69 3.30
C GLU A 385 -21.45 8.15 3.50
N VAL A 386 -20.47 8.60 2.72
CA VAL A 386 -19.89 9.95 2.81
C VAL A 386 -20.21 10.79 1.58
N SER A 387 -20.46 10.17 0.43
CA SER A 387 -20.73 10.88 -0.83
C SER A 387 -21.97 11.79 -0.75
N VAL A 388 -22.94 11.43 0.11
CA VAL A 388 -24.14 12.23 0.37
C VAL A 388 -23.84 13.59 1.00
N LEU A 389 -22.68 13.74 1.66
CA LEU A 389 -22.25 14.99 2.29
C LEU A 389 -21.78 16.04 1.27
N ASN A 390 -21.61 15.67 0.00
CA ASN A 390 -21.22 16.54 -1.10
C ASN A 390 -19.98 17.43 -0.86
N ILE A 391 -19.01 16.93 -0.09
CA ILE A 391 -17.77 17.60 0.23
C ILE A 391 -16.81 17.50 -0.98
N LYS A 392 -16.14 18.60 -1.30
CA LYS A 392 -15.17 18.64 -2.39
C LYS A 392 -13.75 18.76 -1.83
N PRO A 393 -12.79 17.95 -2.29
CA PRO A 393 -11.38 18.13 -1.94
C PRO A 393 -10.90 19.54 -2.29
N ASP A 394 -10.23 20.16 -1.33
CA ASP A 394 -9.63 21.47 -1.48
C ASP A 394 -8.39 21.57 -0.58
N TYR A 395 -7.21 21.38 -1.17
CA TYR A 395 -5.95 21.42 -0.45
C TYR A 395 -5.50 22.86 -0.11
N THR A 396 -6.20 23.90 -0.55
CA THR A 396 -5.94 25.28 -0.14
C THR A 396 -6.55 25.60 1.23
N LYS A 397 -7.57 24.88 1.67
CA LYS A 397 -8.22 25.10 2.98
C LYS A 397 -7.32 24.66 4.13
N PRO A 398 -7.37 25.34 5.29
CA PRO A 398 -6.78 24.83 6.53
C PRO A 398 -7.33 23.45 6.93
N VAL A 399 -6.53 22.66 7.63
CA VAL A 399 -6.93 21.29 8.07
C VAL A 399 -8.20 21.36 8.91
N GLU A 400 -8.23 22.24 9.89
CA GLU A 400 -9.32 22.43 10.84
C GLU A 400 -10.63 22.77 10.12
N ARG A 401 -10.54 23.54 9.03
CA ARG A 401 -11.72 23.91 8.23
C ARG A 401 -12.30 22.71 7.50
N VAL A 402 -11.44 21.83 6.94
CA VAL A 402 -11.88 20.61 6.25
C VAL A 402 -12.60 19.66 7.23
N TYR A 403 -12.04 19.49 8.44
CA TYR A 403 -12.66 18.65 9.47
C TYR A 403 -13.98 19.24 9.98
N ALA A 404 -14.03 20.55 10.22
CA ALA A 404 -15.25 21.23 10.66
C ALA A 404 -16.36 21.11 9.61
N GLU A 405 -16.06 21.31 8.31
CA GLU A 405 -17.03 21.15 7.23
C GLU A 405 -17.53 19.71 7.13
N PHE A 406 -16.66 18.71 7.34
CA PHE A 406 -17.06 17.31 7.36
C PHE A 406 -18.04 17.01 8.51
N VAL A 407 -17.72 17.43 9.73
CA VAL A 407 -18.58 17.22 10.90
C VAL A 407 -19.90 17.95 10.72
N GLN A 408 -19.88 19.22 10.28
CA GLN A 408 -21.10 20.00 10.03
C GLN A 408 -22.01 19.32 9.00
N ALA A 409 -21.47 18.92 7.84
CA ALA A 409 -22.24 18.26 6.79
C ALA A 409 -22.83 16.92 7.28
N TYR A 410 -22.09 16.18 8.12
CA TYR A 410 -22.59 14.93 8.71
C TYR A 410 -23.75 15.18 9.69
N LEU A 411 -23.62 16.14 10.60
CA LEU A 411 -24.67 16.50 11.55
C LEU A 411 -25.94 16.99 10.85
N GLU A 412 -25.79 17.76 9.78
CA GLU A 412 -26.92 18.23 8.97
C GLU A 412 -27.63 17.09 8.22
N SER A 413 -26.87 16.05 7.77
CA SER A 413 -27.44 14.94 7.00
C SER A 413 -28.22 13.93 7.83
N GLU A 414 -27.77 13.63 9.04
CA GLU A 414 -28.32 12.53 9.84
C GLU A 414 -29.01 12.97 11.13
N CYS A 415 -28.84 14.22 11.58
CA CYS A 415 -29.26 14.71 12.90
C CYS A 415 -28.78 13.80 14.06
N LYS A 416 -27.67 13.08 13.92
CA LYS A 416 -27.17 12.09 14.88
C LYS A 416 -25.79 12.46 15.40
N LEU A 417 -25.66 12.47 16.71
CA LEU A 417 -24.43 12.78 17.45
C LEU A 417 -23.42 11.61 17.53
N ASN A 418 -23.67 10.49 16.86
CA ASN A 418 -22.84 9.27 16.94
C ASN A 418 -21.40 9.44 16.43
N ILE A 419 -21.08 10.58 15.80
CA ILE A 419 -19.73 10.89 15.31
C ILE A 419 -18.78 11.32 16.43
N LEU A 420 -19.32 11.72 17.59
CA LEU A 420 -18.52 12.25 18.71
C LEU A 420 -18.10 11.18 19.72
N LEU A 421 -18.50 9.93 19.50
CA LEU A 421 -18.15 8.75 20.30
C LEU A 421 -17.05 7.93 19.62
#